data_bd8bb98fba61354060c04b324ea2e509
#
_entry.id   bd8bb98fba61354060c04b324ea2e509
#
_cell.length_a   1.000
_cell.length_b   1.000
_cell.length_c   1.000
_cell.angle_alpha   90.00
_cell.angle_beta   90.00
_cell.angle_gamma   90.00
#
_symmetry.space_group_name_H-M   'P 1'
#
loop_
_entity.id
_entity.type
_entity.pdbx_description
1 polymer ?
#
loop_
_entity_poly.entity_id
_entity_poly.type
_entity_poly.pdbx_seq_one_letter_code
_entity_poly.pdbx_strand_id
1 'polypeptide(L)'
;MSKFKIRNMREEDIEIIYKNLHLDFVNKYFKNKKQQQKIHKNHNEWYKTHISSFDYSIYVFEDEENNFVAMTSYEILINTAKVNIYLSKDYRNKKYSQEILSESINKFLSENKNIKYLQAYILEENIVSKKLFENLGFIYDNKKEICNDGLEYLVYRKIVRH
;
A
#
# COMPACT_ATOMS: atom_id res chain seq x y z
N MET A 1 -15.52 -1.97 -16.59
CA MET A 1 -15.73 -0.84 -15.66
C MET A 1 -15.39 -1.22 -14.26
N SER A 2 -14.69 -0.34 -13.58
CA SER A 2 -14.32 -0.60 -12.20
C SER A 2 -15.53 -0.53 -11.27
N LYS A 3 -15.56 -1.45 -10.35
CA LYS A 3 -16.52 -1.52 -9.25
C LYS A 3 -16.23 -0.49 -8.16
N PHE A 4 -15.00 0.03 -8.12
CA PHE A 4 -14.52 0.90 -7.08
C PHE A 4 -14.12 2.26 -7.63
N LYS A 5 -14.27 3.28 -6.80
CA LYS A 5 -13.76 4.62 -7.09
C LYS A 5 -12.35 4.75 -6.54
N ILE A 6 -11.44 5.32 -7.32
CA ILE A 6 -10.07 5.58 -6.91
C ILE A 6 -9.82 7.08 -6.87
N ARG A 7 -9.17 7.55 -5.83
CA ARG A 7 -8.78 8.96 -5.68
C ARG A 7 -7.53 9.09 -4.82
N ASN A 8 -6.93 10.25 -4.84
CA ASN A 8 -5.81 10.54 -3.95
C ASN A 8 -6.29 10.56 -2.49
N MET A 9 -5.41 10.13 -1.60
CA MET A 9 -5.66 10.18 -0.16
C MET A 9 -5.77 11.63 0.32
N ARG A 10 -6.69 11.88 1.26
CA ARG A 10 -6.90 13.18 1.91
C ARG A 10 -6.65 13.06 3.40
N GLU A 11 -6.48 14.20 4.07
CA GLU A 11 -6.30 14.20 5.53
C GLU A 11 -7.44 13.52 6.28
N GLU A 12 -8.68 13.68 5.84
CA GLU A 12 -9.83 13.03 6.48
C GLU A 12 -9.81 11.51 6.38
N ASP A 13 -8.98 10.93 5.51
CA ASP A 13 -8.83 9.48 5.39
C ASP A 13 -7.91 8.87 6.46
N ILE A 14 -7.10 9.68 7.11
CA ILE A 14 -6.05 9.20 8.03
C ILE A 14 -6.63 8.35 9.16
N GLU A 15 -7.69 8.83 9.79
CA GLU A 15 -8.35 8.10 10.89
C GLU A 15 -9.02 6.82 10.41
N ILE A 16 -9.65 6.85 9.26
CA ILE A 16 -10.30 5.68 8.66
C ILE A 16 -9.26 4.60 8.40
N ILE A 17 -8.12 4.99 7.84
CA ILE A 17 -7.02 4.07 7.55
C ILE A 17 -6.44 3.49 8.85
N TYR A 18 -6.23 4.32 9.86
CA TYR A 18 -5.74 3.85 11.15
C TYR A 18 -6.68 2.79 11.74
N LYS A 19 -7.98 3.07 11.77
CA LYS A 19 -8.99 2.14 12.31
C LYS A 19 -9.06 0.83 11.52
N ASN A 20 -8.95 0.89 10.21
CA ASN A 20 -9.07 -0.30 9.37
C ASN A 20 -7.82 -1.17 9.35
N LEU A 21 -6.64 -0.59 9.49
CA LEU A 21 -5.37 -1.29 9.26
C LEU A 21 -4.55 -1.52 10.52
N HIS A 22 -4.65 -0.65 11.52
CA HIS A 22 -3.72 -0.65 12.64
C HIS A 22 -4.35 -0.81 14.02
N LEU A 23 -5.57 -0.35 14.21
CA LEU A 23 -6.16 -0.24 15.55
C LEU A 23 -6.23 -1.57 16.27
N ASP A 24 -6.69 -2.64 15.62
CA ASP A 24 -6.79 -3.96 16.24
C ASP A 24 -5.41 -4.50 16.65
N PHE A 25 -4.43 -4.32 15.75
CA PHE A 25 -3.05 -4.72 16.02
C PHE A 25 -2.49 -3.94 17.23
N VAL A 26 -2.68 -2.63 17.25
CA VAL A 26 -2.18 -1.76 18.33
C VAL A 26 -2.82 -2.17 19.66
N ASN A 27 -4.14 -2.35 19.69
CA ASN A 27 -4.85 -2.74 20.91
C ASN A 27 -4.44 -4.14 21.39
N LYS A 28 -4.13 -5.05 20.47
CA LYS A 28 -3.71 -6.41 20.81
C LYS A 28 -2.32 -6.48 21.42
N TYR A 29 -1.36 -5.74 20.85
CA TYR A 29 0.06 -5.86 21.22
C TYR A 29 0.56 -4.76 22.16
N PHE A 30 -0.12 -3.63 22.25
CA PHE A 30 0.29 -2.50 23.06
C PHE A 30 -0.81 -2.18 24.10
N LYS A 31 -0.63 -2.66 25.32
CA LYS A 31 -1.64 -2.52 26.37
C LYS A 31 -1.60 -1.19 27.11
N ASN A 32 -0.49 -0.46 27.02
CA ASN A 32 -0.31 0.82 27.69
C ASN A 32 -0.98 1.94 26.87
N LYS A 33 -1.87 2.70 27.49
CA LYS A 33 -2.59 3.80 26.82
C LYS A 33 -1.65 4.87 26.23
N LYS A 34 -0.57 5.21 26.94
CA LYS A 34 0.39 6.20 26.46
C LYS A 34 1.10 5.71 25.20
N GLN A 35 1.44 4.44 25.12
CA GLN A 35 2.05 3.84 23.93
C GLN A 35 1.05 3.83 22.76
N GLN A 36 -0.19 3.47 23.01
CA GLN A 36 -1.25 3.48 22.00
C GLN A 36 -1.45 4.88 21.43
N GLN A 37 -1.51 5.89 22.29
CA GLN A 37 -1.65 7.29 21.87
C GLN A 37 -0.45 7.77 21.04
N LYS A 38 0.76 7.36 21.42
CA LYS A 38 1.99 7.71 20.70
C LYS A 38 2.00 7.10 19.30
N ILE A 39 1.62 5.84 19.19
CA ILE A 39 1.53 5.14 17.90
C ILE A 39 0.50 5.83 17.00
N HIS A 40 -0.66 6.16 17.54
CA HIS A 40 -1.72 6.86 16.80
C HIS A 40 -1.24 8.24 16.32
N LYS A 41 -0.59 8.99 17.19
CA LYS A 41 -0.02 10.31 16.84
C LYS A 41 1.03 10.18 15.75
N ASN A 42 1.94 9.22 15.86
CA ASN A 42 2.99 9.00 14.87
C ASN A 42 2.42 8.62 13.51
N HIS A 43 1.39 7.78 13.49
CA HIS A 43 0.66 7.41 12.28
C HIS A 43 0.09 8.67 11.60
N ASN A 44 -0.63 9.50 12.37
CA ASN A 44 -1.27 10.69 11.84
C ASN A 44 -0.23 11.69 11.27
N GLU A 45 0.86 11.90 11.99
CA GLU A 45 1.93 12.81 11.56
C GLU A 45 2.62 12.31 10.29
N TRP A 46 2.88 11.00 10.22
CA TRP A 46 3.51 10.41 9.04
C TRP A 46 2.65 10.63 7.80
N TYR A 47 1.36 10.34 7.88
CA TYR A 47 0.46 10.52 6.74
C TYR A 47 0.29 11.98 6.35
N LYS A 48 0.17 12.88 7.32
CA LYS A 48 0.09 14.32 7.04
C LYS A 48 1.30 14.82 6.26
N THR A 49 2.48 14.32 6.62
CA THR A 49 3.73 14.69 5.94
C THR A 49 3.78 14.14 4.53
N HIS A 50 3.35 12.89 4.33
CA HIS A 50 3.57 12.17 3.06
C HIS A 50 2.45 12.31 2.03
N ILE A 51 1.24 12.68 2.43
CA ILE A 51 0.13 12.93 1.51
C ILE A 51 0.49 13.95 0.43
N SER A 52 1.24 14.99 0.80
CA SER A 52 1.62 16.09 -0.12
C SER A 52 3.06 16.00 -0.60
N SER A 53 3.78 14.91 -0.30
CA SER A 53 5.18 14.74 -0.67
C SER A 53 5.31 14.31 -2.14
N PHE A 54 6.31 14.84 -2.84
CA PHE A 54 6.63 14.41 -4.20
C PHE A 54 7.16 12.97 -4.26
N ASP A 55 7.66 12.45 -3.13
CA ASP A 55 8.26 11.11 -3.06
C ASP A 55 7.22 10.02 -2.83
N TYR A 56 5.96 10.38 -2.63
CA TYR A 56 4.88 9.44 -2.36
C TYR A 56 3.65 9.75 -3.19
N SER A 57 2.98 8.69 -3.64
CA SER A 57 1.61 8.75 -4.17
C SER A 57 0.77 7.77 -3.38
N ILE A 58 -0.31 8.24 -2.79
CA ILE A 58 -1.19 7.41 -1.97
C ILE A 58 -2.62 7.52 -2.49
N TYR A 59 -3.21 6.39 -2.84
CA TYR A 59 -4.58 6.32 -3.37
C TYR A 59 -5.49 5.58 -2.40
N VAL A 60 -6.73 6.02 -2.36
CA VAL A 60 -7.80 5.39 -1.59
C VAL A 60 -8.85 4.85 -2.56
N PHE A 61 -9.30 3.64 -2.31
CA PHE A 61 -10.38 3.00 -3.04
C PHE A 61 -11.63 2.99 -2.18
N GLU A 62 -12.76 3.36 -2.77
CA GLU A 62 -14.06 3.37 -2.13
C GLU A 62 -15.07 2.59 -2.95
N ASP A 63 -16.08 2.03 -2.27
CA ASP A 63 -17.23 1.42 -2.96
C ASP A 63 -18.23 2.49 -3.40
N GLU A 64 -19.36 2.06 -3.96
CA GLU A 64 -20.40 2.97 -4.44
C GLU A 64 -21.05 3.82 -3.32
N GLU A 65 -20.95 3.34 -2.08
CA GLU A 65 -21.51 4.04 -0.91
C GLU A 65 -20.45 4.87 -0.17
N ASN A 66 -19.26 5.05 -0.80
CA ASN A 66 -18.13 5.79 -0.24
C ASN A 66 -17.51 5.15 0.99
N ASN A 67 -17.66 3.83 1.17
CA ASN A 67 -16.97 3.09 2.22
C ASN A 67 -15.54 2.80 1.80
N PHE A 68 -14.63 2.85 2.77
CA PHE A 68 -13.21 2.53 2.52
C PHE A 68 -13.06 1.06 2.14
N VAL A 69 -12.38 0.81 1.03
CA VAL A 69 -12.11 -0.53 0.51
C VAL A 69 -10.64 -0.87 0.61
N ALA A 70 -9.76 0.00 0.16
CA ALA A 70 -8.34 -0.28 0.10
C ALA A 70 -7.52 1.01 0.01
N MET A 71 -6.23 0.85 0.29
CA MET A 71 -5.23 1.89 0.08
C MET A 71 -4.05 1.29 -0.67
N THR A 72 -3.54 2.02 -1.65
CA THR A 72 -2.27 1.71 -2.29
C THR A 72 -1.31 2.88 -2.11
N SER A 73 -0.03 2.58 -1.93
CA SER A 73 0.98 3.62 -1.78
C SER A 73 2.20 3.31 -2.63
N TYR A 74 2.82 4.37 -3.13
CA TYR A 74 4.01 4.31 -3.97
C TYR A 74 5.07 5.21 -3.38
N GLU A 75 6.20 4.62 -3.02
CA GLU A 75 7.38 5.37 -2.59
C GLU A 75 8.31 5.50 -3.80
N ILE A 76 8.56 6.74 -4.22
CA ILE A 76 9.28 7.03 -5.46
C ILE A 76 10.74 7.33 -5.14
N LEU A 77 11.64 6.61 -5.81
CA LEU A 77 13.07 6.86 -5.75
C LEU A 77 13.62 6.89 -7.19
N ILE A 78 13.87 8.09 -7.68
CA ILE A 78 14.35 8.37 -9.06
C ILE A 78 13.37 7.84 -10.10
N ASN A 79 13.66 6.71 -10.73
CA ASN A 79 12.81 6.10 -11.77
C ASN A 79 12.15 4.79 -11.30
N THR A 80 12.21 4.50 -10.02
CA THR A 80 11.67 3.30 -9.41
C THR A 80 10.62 3.67 -8.37
N ALA A 81 9.54 2.92 -8.29
CA ALA A 81 8.55 3.09 -7.23
C ALA A 81 8.27 1.76 -6.53
N LYS A 82 8.29 1.80 -5.20
CA LYS A 82 7.91 0.66 -4.37
C LYS A 82 6.43 0.75 -4.04
N VAL A 83 5.68 -0.29 -4.38
CA VAL A 83 4.22 -0.33 -4.23
C VAL A 83 3.81 -1.18 -3.04
N ASN A 84 2.83 -0.69 -2.28
CA ASN A 84 2.17 -1.42 -1.22
C ASN A 84 0.66 -1.36 -1.41
N ILE A 85 -0.03 -2.40 -0.98
CA ILE A 85 -1.49 -2.48 -1.01
C ILE A 85 -2.01 -2.97 0.33
N TYR A 86 -3.09 -2.34 0.80
CA TYR A 86 -3.81 -2.76 2.00
C TYR A 86 -5.30 -2.80 1.69
N LEU A 87 -5.94 -3.91 2.04
CA LEU A 87 -7.38 -4.06 1.90
C LEU A 87 -8.06 -4.02 3.26
N SER A 88 -9.24 -3.41 3.32
CA SER A 88 -10.07 -3.51 4.51
C SER A 88 -10.50 -4.97 4.71
N LYS A 89 -10.82 -5.32 5.95
CA LYS A 89 -11.19 -6.71 6.32
C LYS A 89 -12.33 -7.27 5.47
N ASP A 90 -13.31 -6.42 5.13
CA ASP A 90 -14.49 -6.85 4.40
C ASP A 90 -14.21 -7.23 2.94
N TYR A 91 -13.05 -6.80 2.42
CA TYR A 91 -12.67 -7.05 1.04
C TYR A 91 -11.52 -8.05 0.88
N ARG A 92 -11.02 -8.59 1.99
CA ARG A 92 -9.98 -9.63 1.95
C ARG A 92 -10.57 -10.97 1.54
N ASN A 93 -9.75 -11.80 0.88
CA ASN A 93 -10.12 -13.16 0.45
C ASN A 93 -11.29 -13.21 -0.55
N LYS A 94 -11.58 -12.10 -1.24
CA LYS A 94 -12.67 -12.00 -2.21
C LYS A 94 -12.18 -11.71 -3.63
N LYS A 95 -10.89 -11.90 -3.89
CA LYS A 95 -10.27 -11.73 -5.22
C LYS A 95 -10.31 -10.30 -5.79
N TYR A 96 -10.54 -9.30 -4.95
CA TYR A 96 -10.53 -7.90 -5.40
C TYR A 96 -9.14 -7.30 -5.50
N SER A 97 -8.14 -7.88 -4.82
CA SER A 97 -6.81 -7.28 -4.73
C SER A 97 -6.14 -7.10 -6.08
N GLN A 98 -6.30 -8.05 -7.00
CA GLN A 98 -5.69 -7.96 -8.33
C GLN A 98 -6.29 -6.81 -9.15
N GLU A 99 -7.61 -6.68 -9.16
CA GLU A 99 -8.31 -5.57 -9.83
C GLU A 99 -7.88 -4.22 -9.25
N ILE A 100 -7.91 -4.10 -7.93
CA ILE A 100 -7.54 -2.87 -7.22
C ILE A 100 -6.10 -2.48 -7.52
N LEU A 101 -5.17 -3.42 -7.39
CA LEU A 101 -3.76 -3.15 -7.62
C LEU A 101 -3.50 -2.80 -9.08
N SER A 102 -4.12 -3.50 -10.02
CA SER A 102 -4.00 -3.22 -11.44
C SER A 102 -4.48 -1.80 -11.79
N GLU A 103 -5.64 -1.40 -11.30
CA GLU A 103 -6.15 -0.05 -11.52
C GLU A 103 -5.29 1.02 -10.88
N SER A 104 -4.80 0.75 -9.68
CA SER A 104 -3.90 1.66 -8.97
C SER A 104 -2.61 1.88 -9.77
N ILE A 105 -2.00 0.80 -10.25
CA ILE A 105 -0.76 0.88 -11.04
C ILE A 105 -1.00 1.69 -12.31
N ASN A 106 -2.09 1.45 -13.01
CA ASN A 106 -2.42 2.19 -14.23
C ASN A 106 -2.57 3.69 -13.96
N LYS A 107 -3.25 4.05 -12.88
CA LYS A 107 -3.40 5.46 -12.49
C LYS A 107 -2.04 6.07 -12.13
N PHE A 108 -1.26 5.38 -11.30
CA PHE A 108 0.05 5.86 -10.87
C PHE A 108 0.97 6.10 -12.07
N LEU A 109 1.05 5.15 -12.99
CA LEU A 109 1.91 5.27 -14.17
C LEU A 109 1.42 6.33 -15.14
N SER A 110 0.12 6.58 -15.22
CA SER A 110 -0.41 7.67 -16.05
C SER A 110 0.01 9.04 -15.52
N GLU A 111 0.22 9.14 -14.23
CA GLU A 111 0.62 10.39 -13.54
C GLU A 111 2.14 10.52 -13.35
N ASN A 112 2.90 9.44 -13.58
CA ASN A 112 4.35 9.38 -13.33
C ASN A 112 5.08 8.71 -14.50
N LYS A 113 5.21 9.43 -15.60
CA LYS A 113 5.76 8.89 -16.86
C LYS A 113 7.25 8.57 -16.83
N ASN A 114 7.98 9.08 -15.85
CA ASN A 114 9.41 8.82 -15.70
C ASN A 114 9.71 7.52 -14.95
N ILE A 115 8.71 6.85 -14.41
CA ILE A 115 8.90 5.58 -13.71
C ILE A 115 9.18 4.48 -14.71
N LYS A 116 10.30 3.79 -14.53
CA LYS A 116 10.75 2.68 -15.37
C LYS A 116 10.59 1.32 -14.71
N TYR A 117 10.58 1.31 -13.37
CA TYR A 117 10.54 0.07 -12.61
C TYR A 117 9.55 0.20 -11.44
N LEU A 118 8.81 -0.88 -11.21
CA LEU A 118 8.03 -1.04 -9.98
C LEU A 118 8.68 -2.13 -9.14
N GLN A 119 8.67 -1.96 -7.83
CA GLN A 119 9.16 -2.95 -6.88
C GLN A 119 8.08 -3.26 -5.84
N ALA A 120 8.09 -4.51 -5.37
CA ALA A 120 7.27 -4.93 -4.24
C ALA A 120 8.14 -5.72 -3.29
N TYR A 121 8.07 -5.40 -2.00
CA TYR A 121 8.80 -6.10 -0.95
C TYR A 121 7.85 -7.07 -0.28
N ILE A 122 8.13 -8.38 -0.39
CA ILE A 122 7.21 -9.44 0.02
C ILE A 122 7.93 -10.39 0.97
N LEU A 123 7.31 -10.67 2.12
CA LEU A 123 7.83 -11.68 3.04
C LEU A 123 7.77 -13.06 2.38
N GLU A 124 8.78 -13.88 2.61
CA GLU A 124 8.90 -15.20 1.96
C GLU A 124 7.69 -16.09 2.20
N GLU A 125 7.12 -16.03 3.41
CA GLU A 125 5.94 -16.81 3.78
C GLU A 125 4.61 -16.24 3.25
N ASN A 126 4.62 -15.03 2.70
CA ASN A 126 3.40 -14.39 2.21
C ASN A 126 3.05 -14.85 0.80
N ILE A 127 2.52 -16.06 0.69
CA ILE A 127 2.20 -16.70 -0.59
C ILE A 127 1.11 -15.94 -1.35
N VAL A 128 0.15 -15.38 -0.64
CA VAL A 128 -0.96 -14.61 -1.26
C VAL A 128 -0.41 -13.38 -1.99
N SER A 129 0.46 -12.62 -1.35
CA SER A 129 1.10 -11.46 -1.98
C SER A 129 1.99 -11.85 -3.16
N LYS A 130 2.76 -12.94 -3.01
CA LYS A 130 3.60 -13.43 -4.12
C LYS A 130 2.76 -13.69 -5.37
N LYS A 131 1.66 -14.44 -5.22
CA LYS A 131 0.76 -14.73 -6.35
C LYS A 131 0.14 -13.48 -6.94
N LEU A 132 -0.29 -12.56 -6.10
CA LEU A 132 -0.88 -11.31 -6.54
C LEU A 132 0.08 -10.53 -7.45
N PHE A 133 1.30 -10.32 -6.98
CA PHE A 133 2.29 -9.55 -7.74
C PHE A 133 2.79 -10.31 -8.98
N GLU A 134 2.98 -11.62 -8.88
CA GLU A 134 3.36 -12.45 -10.01
C GLU A 134 2.29 -12.40 -11.11
N ASN A 135 1.01 -12.45 -10.75
CA ASN A 135 -0.09 -12.34 -11.71
C ASN A 135 -0.11 -11.01 -12.44
N LEU A 136 0.48 -9.97 -11.85
CA LEU A 136 0.59 -8.66 -12.47
C LEU A 136 1.93 -8.42 -13.18
N GLY A 137 2.73 -9.48 -13.33
CA GLY A 137 3.96 -9.43 -14.11
C GLY A 137 5.21 -9.08 -13.32
N PHE A 138 5.14 -9.05 -11.98
CA PHE A 138 6.32 -8.89 -11.14
C PHE A 138 7.09 -10.20 -11.07
N ILE A 139 8.41 -10.11 -11.08
CA ILE A 139 9.31 -11.25 -11.04
C ILE A 139 10.27 -11.07 -9.87
N TYR A 140 10.58 -12.17 -9.17
CA TYR A 140 11.58 -12.16 -8.11
C TYR A 140 12.93 -11.73 -8.68
N ASP A 141 13.52 -10.69 -8.09
CA ASP A 141 14.77 -10.06 -8.58
C ASP A 141 16.03 -10.73 -7.99
N ASN A 142 15.89 -11.90 -7.36
CA ASN A 142 16.98 -12.63 -6.69
C ASN A 142 17.70 -11.76 -5.65
N LYS A 143 16.97 -10.85 -5.02
CA LYS A 143 17.50 -9.89 -4.06
C LYS A 143 16.63 -9.89 -2.81
N LYS A 144 17.27 -9.77 -1.65
CA LYS A 144 16.61 -9.68 -0.35
C LYS A 144 17.03 -8.40 0.34
N GLU A 145 16.11 -7.78 1.08
CA GLU A 145 16.38 -6.56 1.84
C GLU A 145 15.86 -6.70 3.27
N ILE A 146 16.68 -6.27 4.23
CA ILE A 146 16.25 -6.16 5.62
C ILE A 146 15.76 -4.73 5.82
N CYS A 147 14.48 -4.59 6.22
CA CYS A 147 13.85 -3.29 6.39
C CYS A 147 13.93 -2.80 7.83
N ASN A 148 13.42 -1.59 8.08
CA ASN A 148 13.47 -0.95 9.40
C ASN A 148 12.74 -1.73 10.50
N ASP A 149 11.78 -2.59 10.12
CA ASP A 149 11.08 -3.48 11.04
C ASP A 149 11.91 -4.71 11.46
N GLY A 150 13.13 -4.85 10.93
CA GLY A 150 14.01 -5.98 11.19
C GLY A 150 13.70 -7.23 10.41
N LEU A 151 12.68 -7.21 9.54
CA LEU A 151 12.28 -8.35 8.73
C LEU A 151 13.00 -8.34 7.38
N GLU A 152 13.25 -9.54 6.86
CA GLU A 152 13.85 -9.73 5.54
C GLU A 152 12.76 -9.93 4.49
N TYR A 153 12.82 -9.13 3.44
CA TYR A 153 11.85 -9.15 2.35
C TYR A 153 12.50 -9.63 1.06
N LEU A 154 11.75 -10.40 0.28
CA LEU A 154 12.09 -10.69 -1.11
C LEU A 154 11.74 -9.46 -1.95
N VAL A 155 12.62 -9.07 -2.85
CA VAL A 155 12.37 -7.95 -3.75
C VAL A 155 11.85 -8.48 -5.08
N TYR A 156 10.62 -8.09 -5.42
CA TYR A 156 10.00 -8.37 -6.71
C TYR A 156 10.05 -7.12 -7.56
N ARG A 157 10.19 -7.29 -8.86
CA ARG A 157 10.39 -6.19 -9.80
C ARG A 157 9.55 -6.36 -11.05
N LYS A 158 9.07 -5.24 -11.57
CA LYS A 158 8.39 -5.20 -12.85
C LYS A 158 8.98 -4.06 -13.69
N ILE A 159 9.31 -4.35 -14.94
CA ILE A 159 9.72 -3.34 -15.92
C ILE A 159 8.47 -2.68 -16.47
N VAL A 160 8.44 -1.34 -16.42
CA VAL A 160 7.31 -0.56 -16.91
C VAL A 160 7.50 -0.26 -18.38
N ARG A 161 6.44 -0.48 -19.16
CA ARG A 161 6.39 -0.12 -20.59
C ARG A 161 5.23 0.85 -20.78
N HIS A 162 5.56 2.09 -21.03
CA HIS A 162 4.59 3.13 -21.31
C HIS A 162 4.03 3.06 -22.73
#